data_63954a8e24d6a78ad167af3b5faa9d31
#
_entry.id   63954a8e24d6a78ad167af3b5faa9d31
#
_cell.length_a   1.000
_cell.length_b   1.000
_cell.length_c   1.000
_cell.angle_alpha   90.00
_cell.angle_beta   90.00
_cell.angle_gamma   90.00
#
_symmetry.space_group_name_H-M   'P 1'
#
loop_
_entity.id
_entity.type
_entity.pdbx_description
1 polymer ?
#
loop_
_entity_poly.entity_id
_entity_poly.type
_entity_poly.pdbx_seq_one_letter_code
_entity_poly.pdbx_strand_id
1 'polypeptide(L)'
;MELRLDGLSVVTDGRSLVRDLSLDVESGQVVGLVGPNGSGKSTALRCVYRALRPSSGTVWAGEEDLSRLTVRRSAQVIAAMTQDGVVDLDFTVEEVIALGRAPHLQGNQALSRRERELCERAMDRLDIRHLARRGVLTLSGGERQRVLLARALVQEPKILVLDEPTNHLDVRHQVELLSLLRGSGLTVLVVLHDLNLAAAACDRLGVLSDGRLVTTGTPDDVLTTDLVHEVFGVKASIVSHPLTGDPQLLYSLTPSL
;
A
#
# COMPACT_ATOMS: atom_id res chain seq x y z
N MET A 1 -7.15 13.29 5.16
CA MET A 1 -6.65 14.02 3.93
C MET A 1 -6.87 13.09 2.76
N GLU A 2 -7.59 13.51 1.75
CA GLU A 2 -7.85 12.72 0.55
C GLU A 2 -6.61 12.57 -0.34
N LEU A 3 -6.59 11.50 -1.15
CA LEU A 3 -5.63 11.29 -2.23
C LEU A 3 -6.41 11.17 -3.54
N ARG A 4 -6.00 11.92 -4.58
CA ARG A 4 -6.61 11.83 -5.90
C ARG A 4 -5.54 11.67 -6.98
N LEU A 5 -5.73 10.67 -7.81
CA LEU A 5 -5.01 10.49 -9.06
C LEU A 5 -5.91 11.01 -10.16
N ASP A 6 -5.42 11.93 -11.01
CA ASP A 6 -6.19 12.63 -12.02
C ASP A 6 -5.53 12.49 -13.39
N GLY A 7 -6.08 11.63 -14.24
CA GLY A 7 -5.62 11.36 -15.59
C GLY A 7 -4.18 10.83 -15.69
N LEU A 8 -3.73 10.06 -14.67
CA LEU A 8 -2.35 9.64 -14.54
C LEU A 8 -1.94 8.70 -15.68
N SER A 9 -0.89 9.06 -16.41
CA SER A 9 -0.32 8.20 -17.44
C SER A 9 1.19 8.06 -17.27
N VAL A 10 1.71 6.87 -17.55
CA VAL A 10 3.14 6.56 -17.48
C VAL A 10 3.56 5.83 -18.73
N VAL A 11 4.54 6.39 -19.42
CA VAL A 11 5.18 5.80 -20.61
C VAL A 11 6.68 5.65 -20.32
N THR A 12 7.22 4.45 -20.49
CA THR A 12 8.65 4.17 -20.32
C THR A 12 9.11 3.33 -21.51
N ASP A 13 10.21 3.73 -22.15
CA ASP A 13 10.77 3.05 -23.32
C ASP A 13 9.74 2.75 -24.43
N GLY A 14 8.85 3.72 -24.69
CA GLY A 14 7.78 3.60 -25.67
C GLY A 14 6.61 2.69 -25.27
N ARG A 15 6.65 2.10 -24.07
CA ARG A 15 5.57 1.26 -23.52
C ARG A 15 4.72 2.06 -22.56
N SER A 16 3.41 2.03 -22.76
CA SER A 16 2.46 2.63 -21.83
C SER A 16 2.17 1.65 -20.70
N LEU A 17 2.62 1.99 -19.49
CA LEU A 17 2.45 1.17 -18.28
C LEU A 17 1.18 1.54 -17.51
N VAL A 18 0.78 2.81 -17.53
CA VAL A 18 -0.47 3.33 -16.96
C VAL A 18 -1.07 4.29 -17.95
N ARG A 19 -2.39 4.28 -18.12
CA ARG A 19 -3.12 5.02 -19.13
C ARG A 19 -4.34 5.68 -18.54
N ASP A 20 -4.30 7.00 -18.41
CA ASP A 20 -5.44 7.84 -17.99
C ASP A 20 -6.12 7.32 -16.71
N LEU A 21 -5.31 6.97 -15.71
CA LEU A 21 -5.79 6.45 -14.44
C LEU A 21 -6.31 7.60 -13.58
N SER A 22 -7.62 7.57 -13.29
CA SER A 22 -8.25 8.46 -12.31
C SER A 22 -8.83 7.65 -11.17
N LEU A 23 -8.44 7.96 -9.94
CA LEU A 23 -8.85 7.24 -8.74
C LEU A 23 -8.85 8.19 -7.54
N ASP A 24 -9.93 8.16 -6.78
CA ASP A 24 -10.10 8.93 -5.54
C ASP A 24 -10.02 8.00 -4.32
N VAL A 25 -9.33 8.47 -3.28
CA VAL A 25 -9.25 7.84 -1.96
C VAL A 25 -9.67 8.87 -0.93
N GLU A 26 -10.85 8.73 -0.39
CA GLU A 26 -11.41 9.68 0.59
C GLU A 26 -10.61 9.68 1.90
N SER A 27 -10.73 10.77 2.67
CA SER A 27 -10.03 10.89 3.95
C SER A 27 -10.43 9.76 4.93
N GLY A 28 -9.45 9.00 5.39
CA GLY A 28 -9.64 7.89 6.32
C GLY A 28 -10.09 6.59 5.67
N GLN A 29 -10.22 6.54 4.35
CA GLN A 29 -10.64 5.38 3.58
C GLN A 29 -9.45 4.47 3.23
N VAL A 30 -9.69 3.17 3.19
CA VAL A 30 -8.76 2.16 2.68
C VAL A 30 -9.22 1.76 1.28
N VAL A 31 -8.44 2.10 0.26
CA VAL A 31 -8.70 1.71 -1.14
C VAL A 31 -7.68 0.68 -1.59
N GLY A 32 -8.18 -0.48 -2.03
CA GLY A 32 -7.39 -1.56 -2.60
C GLY A 32 -7.24 -1.41 -4.10
N LEU A 33 -6.02 -1.51 -4.61
CA LEU A 33 -5.74 -1.59 -6.02
C LEU A 33 -5.43 -3.04 -6.37
N VAL A 34 -6.30 -3.67 -7.16
CA VAL A 34 -6.18 -5.07 -7.55
C VAL A 34 -6.07 -5.21 -9.07
N GLY A 35 -5.63 -6.37 -9.55
CA GLY A 35 -5.49 -6.65 -10.99
C GLY A 35 -4.37 -7.64 -11.27
N PRO A 36 -4.25 -8.17 -12.48
CA PRO A 36 -3.20 -9.09 -12.89
C PRO A 36 -1.79 -8.54 -12.72
N ASN A 37 -0.79 -9.42 -12.73
CA ASN A 37 0.61 -8.99 -12.75
C ASN A 37 0.89 -8.19 -14.04
N GLY A 38 1.66 -7.11 -13.91
CA GLY A 38 1.96 -6.22 -15.02
C GLY A 38 0.84 -5.23 -15.39
N SER A 39 -0.29 -5.20 -14.67
CA SER A 39 -1.40 -4.26 -14.94
C SER A 39 -1.10 -2.79 -14.62
N GLY A 40 0.05 -2.48 -14.03
CA GLY A 40 0.46 -1.09 -13.75
C GLY A 40 0.27 -0.62 -12.30
N LYS A 41 -0.19 -1.48 -11.38
CA LYS A 41 -0.46 -1.13 -9.96
C LYS A 41 0.73 -0.48 -9.25
N SER A 42 1.86 -1.18 -9.18
CA SER A 42 3.09 -0.65 -8.54
C SER A 42 3.61 0.59 -9.26
N THR A 43 3.44 0.68 -10.59
CA THR A 43 3.81 1.88 -11.36
C THR A 43 2.98 3.08 -10.95
N ALA A 44 1.67 2.91 -10.77
CA ALA A 44 0.79 3.96 -10.27
C ALA A 44 1.19 4.39 -8.85
N LEU A 45 1.45 3.43 -7.95
CA LEU A 45 1.92 3.74 -6.60
C LEU A 45 3.24 4.52 -6.60
N ARG A 46 4.20 4.14 -7.47
CA ARG A 46 5.48 4.86 -7.61
C ARG A 46 5.30 6.33 -7.99
N CYS A 47 4.25 6.67 -8.72
CA CYS A 47 3.90 8.06 -8.99
C CYS A 47 3.36 8.76 -7.74
N VAL A 48 2.55 8.08 -6.92
CA VAL A 48 1.97 8.65 -5.70
C VAL A 48 3.05 9.03 -4.69
N TYR A 49 4.02 8.13 -4.42
CA TYR A 49 5.12 8.46 -3.51
C TYR A 49 6.34 9.09 -4.22
N ARG A 50 6.15 9.53 -5.49
CA ARG A 50 7.12 10.33 -6.27
C ARG A 50 8.46 9.65 -6.56
N ALA A 51 8.50 8.33 -6.55
CA ALA A 51 9.64 7.58 -7.08
C ALA A 51 9.67 7.55 -8.60
N LEU A 52 8.52 7.79 -9.25
CA LEU A 52 8.38 7.90 -10.69
C LEU A 52 7.59 9.17 -11.03
N ARG A 53 8.06 9.91 -12.02
CA ARG A 53 7.32 11.06 -12.55
C ARG A 53 6.34 10.57 -13.62
N PRO A 54 5.05 10.88 -13.52
CA PRO A 54 4.09 10.54 -14.57
C PRO A 54 4.40 11.32 -15.87
N SER A 55 4.06 10.73 -17.00
CA SER A 55 4.15 11.38 -18.32
C SER A 55 3.07 12.42 -18.51
N SER A 56 1.88 12.20 -17.94
CA SER A 56 0.78 13.16 -17.85
C SER A 56 -0.09 12.87 -16.64
N GLY A 57 -1.00 13.79 -16.33
CA GLY A 57 -1.86 13.72 -15.14
C GLY A 57 -1.18 14.24 -13.89
N THR A 58 -1.94 14.28 -12.80
CA THR A 58 -1.51 14.89 -11.54
C THR A 58 -1.93 14.01 -10.36
N VAL A 59 -1.09 13.96 -9.33
CA VAL A 59 -1.43 13.34 -8.03
C VAL A 59 -1.63 14.46 -7.01
N TRP A 60 -2.79 14.45 -6.37
CA TRP A 60 -3.21 15.44 -5.37
C TRP A 60 -3.26 14.82 -3.98
N ALA A 61 -2.75 15.53 -2.98
CA ALA A 61 -2.93 15.23 -1.57
C ALA A 61 -3.73 16.38 -0.94
N GLY A 62 -5.02 16.15 -0.70
CA GLY A 62 -5.96 17.25 -0.45
C GLY A 62 -5.97 18.22 -1.65
N GLU A 63 -5.74 19.49 -1.38
CA GLU A 63 -5.68 20.54 -2.42
C GLU A 63 -4.26 20.76 -2.99
N GLU A 64 -3.25 20.04 -2.49
CA GLU A 64 -1.85 20.24 -2.87
C GLU A 64 -1.46 19.30 -4.03
N ASP A 65 -1.01 19.85 -5.16
CA ASP A 65 -0.36 19.10 -6.23
C ASP A 65 1.01 18.59 -5.75
N LEU A 66 1.16 17.27 -5.64
CA LEU A 66 2.39 16.66 -5.13
C LEU A 66 3.64 17.01 -5.96
N SER A 67 3.47 17.27 -7.26
CA SER A 67 4.60 17.62 -8.13
C SER A 67 5.23 18.97 -7.76
N ARG A 68 4.46 19.85 -7.14
CA ARG A 68 4.88 21.20 -6.72
C ARG A 68 5.48 21.25 -5.30
N LEU A 69 5.27 20.20 -4.51
CA LEU A 69 5.84 20.12 -3.17
C LEU A 69 7.34 19.81 -3.22
N THR A 70 8.08 20.25 -2.21
CA THR A 70 9.43 19.72 -2.00
C THR A 70 9.34 18.22 -1.64
N VAL A 71 10.39 17.45 -1.94
CA VAL A 71 10.46 16.02 -1.57
C VAL A 71 10.22 15.83 -0.07
N ARG A 72 10.81 16.69 0.75
CA ARG A 72 10.64 16.66 2.20
C ARG A 72 9.19 16.90 2.61
N ARG A 73 8.52 17.90 2.04
CA ARG A 73 7.11 18.20 2.35
C ARG A 73 6.20 17.06 1.93
N SER A 74 6.40 16.50 0.73
CA SER A 74 5.69 15.32 0.27
C SER A 74 5.87 14.14 1.22
N ALA A 75 7.13 13.89 1.67
CA ALA A 75 7.42 12.82 2.63
C ALA A 75 6.86 13.08 4.06
N GLN A 76 6.47 14.30 4.42
CA GLN A 76 5.72 14.59 5.66
C GLN A 76 4.22 14.26 5.54
N VAL A 77 3.72 14.14 4.32
CA VAL A 77 2.30 13.87 4.04
C VAL A 77 2.08 12.43 3.68
N ILE A 78 2.94 11.85 2.85
CA ILE A 78 2.82 10.49 2.32
C ILE A 78 3.96 9.63 2.84
N ALA A 79 3.63 8.50 3.46
CA ALA A 79 4.58 7.43 3.70
C ALA A 79 4.32 6.28 2.72
N ALA A 80 5.39 5.64 2.29
CA ALA A 80 5.32 4.49 1.40
C ALA A 80 6.05 3.29 2.00
N MET A 81 5.43 2.13 1.88
CA MET A 81 6.05 0.84 2.06
C MET A 81 6.13 0.16 0.69
N THR A 82 7.35 0.02 0.18
CA THR A 82 7.63 -0.49 -1.16
C THR A 82 8.20 -1.90 -1.09
N GLN A 83 7.95 -2.69 -2.13
CA GLN A 83 8.46 -4.04 -2.25
C GLN A 83 10.01 -4.09 -2.29
N ASP A 84 10.64 -3.11 -2.95
CA ASP A 84 12.11 -2.99 -3.10
C ASP A 84 12.78 -2.26 -1.93
N GLY A 85 12.05 -1.95 -0.86
CA GLY A 85 12.48 -1.05 0.22
C GLY A 85 13.51 -1.61 1.20
N VAL A 86 14.25 -2.63 0.82
CA VAL A 86 15.29 -3.19 1.66
C VAL A 86 16.60 -2.46 1.43
N VAL A 87 16.99 -1.80 2.45
CA VAL A 87 18.33 -1.25 2.57
C VAL A 87 19.28 -2.43 2.75
N ASP A 88 20.13 -2.71 1.76
CA ASP A 88 21.25 -3.68 1.87
C ASP A 88 22.36 -3.16 2.81
N LEU A 89 21.94 -2.46 3.87
CA LEU A 89 22.82 -1.88 4.86
C LEU A 89 22.70 -2.65 6.16
N ASP A 90 23.81 -2.81 6.85
CA ASP A 90 23.89 -3.48 8.17
C ASP A 90 23.32 -2.59 9.28
N PHE A 91 22.03 -2.24 9.13
CA PHE A 91 21.29 -1.48 10.12
C PHE A 91 20.52 -2.40 11.07
N THR A 92 20.41 -1.99 12.30
CA THR A 92 19.49 -2.58 13.28
C THR A 92 18.04 -2.19 12.97
N VAL A 93 17.10 -2.94 13.53
CA VAL A 93 15.66 -2.64 13.42
C VAL A 93 15.34 -1.23 13.91
N GLU A 94 15.86 -0.83 15.07
CA GLU A 94 15.62 0.51 15.64
C GLU A 94 16.17 1.63 14.74
N GLU A 95 17.32 1.42 14.09
CA GLU A 95 17.88 2.39 13.15
C GLU A 95 17.03 2.51 11.88
N VAL A 96 16.58 1.38 11.31
CA VAL A 96 15.69 1.42 10.12
C VAL A 96 14.37 2.14 10.44
N ILE A 97 13.79 1.89 11.60
CA ILE A 97 12.55 2.57 12.00
C ILE A 97 12.81 4.07 12.20
N ALA A 98 13.94 4.43 12.81
CA ALA A 98 14.35 5.82 13.02
C ALA A 98 14.49 6.60 11.71
N LEU A 99 14.90 5.97 10.60
CA LEU A 99 14.91 6.59 9.27
C LEU A 99 13.55 7.15 8.85
N GLY A 100 12.44 6.58 9.33
CA GLY A 100 11.10 7.10 9.08
C GLY A 100 10.89 8.52 9.63
N ARG A 101 11.72 8.98 10.58
CA ARG A 101 11.66 10.34 11.11
C ARG A 101 12.43 11.38 10.29
N ALA A 102 13.24 10.94 9.33
CA ALA A 102 14.09 11.83 8.51
C ALA A 102 13.35 13.04 7.90
N PRO A 103 12.11 12.96 7.40
CA PRO A 103 11.38 14.12 6.88
C PRO A 103 11.10 15.20 7.92
N HIS A 104 11.14 14.89 9.22
CA HIS A 104 10.86 15.81 10.31
C HIS A 104 12.12 16.40 10.94
N LEU A 105 13.29 15.81 10.69
CA LEU A 105 14.56 16.25 11.24
C LEU A 105 15.20 17.34 10.36
N GLN A 106 16.03 18.20 10.95
CA GLN A 106 16.84 19.19 10.22
C GLN A 106 18.31 18.73 10.20
N GLY A 107 18.83 18.44 9.00
CA GLY A 107 20.21 17.98 8.84
C GLY A 107 20.49 16.69 9.62
N ASN A 108 21.63 16.65 10.32
CA ASN A 108 22.07 15.49 11.11
C ASN A 108 21.61 15.55 12.59
N GLN A 109 20.43 16.09 12.85
CA GLN A 109 19.91 16.10 14.21
C GLN A 109 19.65 14.69 14.74
N ALA A 110 20.10 14.42 15.98
CA ALA A 110 19.70 13.23 16.70
C ALA A 110 18.21 13.26 17.01
N LEU A 111 17.59 12.08 17.10
CA LEU A 111 16.18 11.95 17.50
C LEU A 111 15.95 12.60 18.88
N SER A 112 14.93 13.45 18.97
CA SER A 112 14.44 13.96 20.24
C SER A 112 13.85 12.83 21.10
N ARG A 113 13.56 13.13 22.37
CA ARG A 113 12.86 12.17 23.25
C ARG A 113 11.51 11.73 22.65
N ARG A 114 10.72 12.70 22.14
CA ARG A 114 9.43 12.41 21.49
C ARG A 114 9.58 11.47 20.30
N GLU A 115 10.57 11.68 19.46
CA GLU A 115 10.77 10.84 18.27
C GLU A 115 11.22 9.43 18.62
N ARG A 116 12.04 9.26 19.65
CA ARG A 116 12.38 7.93 20.18
C ARG A 116 11.14 7.21 20.72
N GLU A 117 10.29 7.91 21.49
CA GLU A 117 9.05 7.36 22.00
C GLU A 117 8.07 6.96 20.86
N LEU A 118 8.05 7.69 19.74
CA LEU A 118 7.29 7.30 18.54
C LEU A 118 7.81 5.99 17.94
N CYS A 119 9.12 5.85 17.80
CA CYS A 119 9.74 4.62 17.30
C CYS A 119 9.45 3.43 18.22
N GLU A 120 9.57 3.61 19.54
CA GLU A 120 9.26 2.57 20.51
C GLU A 120 7.80 2.12 20.44
N ARG A 121 6.85 3.07 20.41
CA ARG A 121 5.41 2.74 20.25
C ARG A 121 5.10 2.00 18.94
N ALA A 122 5.76 2.37 17.85
CA ALA A 122 5.57 1.66 16.58
C ALA A 122 6.10 0.23 16.65
N MET A 123 7.24 0.03 17.31
CA MET A 123 7.78 -1.33 17.55
C MET A 123 6.87 -2.17 18.44
N ASP A 124 6.31 -1.59 19.50
CA ASP A 124 5.35 -2.27 20.38
C ASP A 124 4.08 -2.65 19.64
N ARG A 125 3.52 -1.71 18.84
CA ARG A 125 2.27 -1.93 18.08
C ARG A 125 2.39 -3.07 17.07
N LEU A 126 3.59 -3.31 16.54
CA LEU A 126 3.86 -4.33 15.53
C LEU A 126 4.56 -5.58 16.10
N ASP A 127 4.67 -5.67 17.43
CA ASP A 127 5.32 -6.79 18.14
C ASP A 127 6.73 -7.10 17.63
N ILE A 128 7.55 -6.03 17.44
CA ILE A 128 8.94 -6.15 16.97
C ILE A 128 9.96 -5.51 17.91
N ARG A 129 9.54 -5.04 19.10
CA ARG A 129 10.46 -4.39 20.06
C ARG A 129 11.59 -5.32 20.51
N HIS A 130 11.29 -6.61 20.63
CA HIS A 130 12.28 -7.63 20.99
C HIS A 130 13.38 -7.82 19.94
N LEU A 131 13.17 -7.31 18.71
CA LEU A 131 14.10 -7.34 17.58
C LEU A 131 14.93 -6.05 17.45
N ALA A 132 14.70 -5.02 18.27
CA ALA A 132 15.23 -3.66 18.07
C ALA A 132 16.71 -3.59 17.70
N ARG A 133 17.55 -4.42 18.37
CA ARG A 133 19.00 -4.48 18.18
C ARG A 133 19.48 -5.52 17.15
N ARG A 134 18.55 -6.28 16.54
CA ARG A 134 18.92 -7.25 15.49
C ARG A 134 19.18 -6.53 14.16
N GLY A 135 20.15 -7.02 13.41
CA GLY A 135 20.37 -6.57 12.02
C GLY A 135 19.19 -6.96 11.12
N VAL A 136 18.70 -6.02 10.33
CA VAL A 136 17.51 -6.21 9.45
C VAL A 136 17.72 -7.34 8.45
N LEU A 137 18.95 -7.58 8.01
CA LEU A 137 19.29 -8.67 7.08
C LEU A 137 19.11 -10.07 7.69
N THR A 138 19.05 -10.19 9.04
CA THR A 138 18.88 -11.48 9.75
C THR A 138 17.42 -11.81 10.06
N LEU A 139 16.49 -10.93 9.66
CA LEU A 139 15.06 -11.08 9.93
C LEU A 139 14.40 -12.02 8.94
N SER A 140 13.35 -12.71 9.40
CA SER A 140 12.41 -13.38 8.50
C SER A 140 11.67 -12.37 7.62
N GLY A 141 11.08 -12.84 6.52
CA GLY A 141 10.29 -11.98 5.62
C GLY A 141 9.18 -11.23 6.36
N GLY A 142 8.45 -11.91 7.25
CA GLY A 142 7.38 -11.31 8.04
C GLY A 142 7.88 -10.29 9.08
N GLU A 143 8.98 -10.57 9.78
CA GLU A 143 9.61 -9.61 10.71
C GLU A 143 10.04 -8.36 9.95
N ARG A 144 10.69 -8.54 8.79
CA ARG A 144 11.13 -7.45 7.93
C ARG A 144 9.96 -6.59 7.45
N GLN A 145 8.84 -7.21 7.05
CA GLN A 145 7.63 -6.50 6.61
C GLN A 145 7.07 -5.61 7.74
N ARG A 146 7.01 -6.11 8.97
CA ARG A 146 6.59 -5.33 10.14
C ARG A 146 7.54 -4.16 10.44
N VAL A 147 8.85 -4.34 10.26
CA VAL A 147 9.84 -3.26 10.42
C VAL A 147 9.61 -2.16 9.37
N LEU A 148 9.37 -2.52 8.11
CA LEU A 148 9.10 -1.55 7.04
C LEU A 148 7.78 -0.79 7.28
N LEU A 149 6.76 -1.47 7.78
CA LEU A 149 5.51 -0.83 8.18
C LEU A 149 5.72 0.12 9.37
N ALA A 150 6.48 -0.30 10.40
CA ALA A 150 6.84 0.56 11.53
C ALA A 150 7.54 1.84 11.05
N ARG A 151 8.52 1.69 10.13
CA ARG A 151 9.21 2.83 9.51
C ARG A 151 8.25 3.78 8.80
N ALA A 152 7.24 3.26 8.09
CA ALA A 152 6.24 4.08 7.43
C ALA A 152 5.32 4.80 8.45
N LEU A 153 4.90 4.10 9.50
CA LEU A 153 4.00 4.66 10.52
C LEU A 153 4.65 5.73 11.41
N VAL A 154 5.94 5.58 11.75
CA VAL A 154 6.65 6.61 12.57
C VAL A 154 6.82 7.92 11.81
N GLN A 155 6.65 7.93 10.50
CA GLN A 155 6.63 9.16 9.70
C GLN A 155 5.42 10.03 10.01
N GLU A 156 4.41 9.52 10.77
CA GLU A 156 3.13 10.20 11.07
C GLU A 156 2.44 10.73 9.80
N PRO A 157 2.28 9.88 8.75
CA PRO A 157 1.73 10.32 7.49
C PRO A 157 0.24 10.64 7.59
N LYS A 158 -0.28 11.39 6.62
CA LYS A 158 -1.72 11.56 6.38
C LYS A 158 -2.25 10.52 5.38
N ILE A 159 -1.38 10.10 4.47
CA ILE A 159 -1.65 9.12 3.42
C ILE A 159 -0.60 8.03 3.51
N LEU A 160 -1.03 6.78 3.55
CA LEU A 160 -0.16 5.61 3.58
C LEU A 160 -0.32 4.83 2.27
N VAL A 161 0.79 4.58 1.60
CA VAL A 161 0.84 3.84 0.33
C VAL A 161 1.58 2.53 0.55
N LEU A 162 0.94 1.41 0.23
CA LEU A 162 1.49 0.08 0.49
C LEU A 162 1.50 -0.76 -0.78
N ASP A 163 2.68 -1.20 -1.18
CA ASP A 163 2.85 -2.08 -2.35
C ASP A 163 3.05 -3.51 -1.88
N GLU A 164 1.99 -4.34 -1.99
CA GLU A 164 1.95 -5.76 -1.63
C GLU A 164 2.40 -6.04 -0.17
N PRO A 165 1.82 -5.37 0.82
CA PRO A 165 2.28 -5.46 2.21
C PRO A 165 2.05 -6.82 2.86
N THR A 166 1.24 -7.68 2.26
CA THR A 166 0.90 -9.03 2.75
C THR A 166 1.84 -10.13 2.25
N ASN A 167 2.73 -9.82 1.31
CA ASN A 167 3.66 -10.80 0.77
C ASN A 167 4.62 -11.31 1.85
N HIS A 168 4.92 -12.61 1.80
CA HIS A 168 5.80 -13.30 2.77
C HIS A 168 5.31 -13.30 4.22
N LEU A 169 4.07 -12.86 4.48
CA LEU A 169 3.42 -12.99 5.78
C LEU A 169 2.62 -14.30 5.85
N ASP A 170 2.64 -14.95 7.00
CA ASP A 170 1.66 -15.99 7.29
C ASP A 170 0.25 -15.38 7.47
N VAL A 171 -0.77 -16.24 7.43
CA VAL A 171 -2.18 -15.83 7.49
C VAL A 171 -2.49 -14.96 8.71
N ARG A 172 -1.93 -15.31 9.88
CA ARG A 172 -2.14 -14.54 11.11
C ARG A 172 -1.65 -13.10 10.95
N HIS A 173 -0.42 -12.93 10.49
CA HIS A 173 0.20 -11.61 10.32
C HIS A 173 -0.45 -10.80 9.19
N GLN A 174 -0.96 -11.46 8.13
CA GLN A 174 -1.76 -10.79 7.09
C GLN A 174 -3.03 -10.17 7.68
N VAL A 175 -3.78 -10.95 8.47
CA VAL A 175 -5.01 -10.47 9.14
C VAL A 175 -4.72 -9.35 10.12
N GLU A 176 -3.69 -9.49 10.96
CA GLU A 176 -3.29 -8.47 11.93
C GLU A 176 -2.92 -7.15 11.23
N LEU A 177 -2.12 -7.20 10.14
CA LEU A 177 -1.72 -6.05 9.35
C LEU A 177 -2.93 -5.33 8.73
N LEU A 178 -3.80 -6.08 8.05
CA LEU A 178 -4.97 -5.52 7.39
C LEU A 178 -5.97 -4.94 8.40
N SER A 179 -6.17 -5.59 9.54
CA SER A 179 -6.99 -5.07 10.64
C SER A 179 -6.42 -3.77 11.20
N LEU A 180 -5.09 -3.66 11.31
CA LEU A 180 -4.42 -2.44 11.74
C LEU A 180 -4.65 -1.30 10.75
N LEU A 181 -4.60 -1.56 9.44
CA LEU A 181 -4.87 -0.55 8.40
C LEU A 181 -6.30 -0.05 8.48
N ARG A 182 -7.27 -0.96 8.54
CA ARG A 182 -8.71 -0.64 8.65
C ARG A 182 -9.03 0.19 9.88
N GLY A 183 -8.39 -0.08 11.01
CA GLY A 183 -8.57 0.65 12.28
C GLY A 183 -7.69 1.90 12.44
N SER A 184 -6.86 2.26 11.44
CA SER A 184 -5.85 3.31 11.61
C SER A 184 -6.39 4.73 11.51
N GLY A 185 -7.51 4.96 10.83
CA GLY A 185 -8.03 6.27 10.46
C GLY A 185 -7.16 7.03 9.44
N LEU A 186 -6.14 6.38 8.87
CA LEU A 186 -5.31 6.92 7.80
C LEU A 186 -6.02 6.77 6.46
N THR A 187 -5.71 7.65 5.52
CA THR A 187 -6.04 7.43 4.11
C THR A 187 -5.03 6.44 3.55
N VAL A 188 -5.51 5.31 3.03
CA VAL A 188 -4.64 4.21 2.61
C VAL A 188 -4.91 3.84 1.16
N LEU A 189 -3.86 3.79 0.35
CA LEU A 189 -3.88 3.16 -0.96
C LEU A 189 -2.98 1.92 -0.91
N VAL A 190 -3.55 0.74 -1.10
CA VAL A 190 -2.83 -0.53 -0.94
C VAL A 190 -2.98 -1.40 -2.19
N VAL A 191 -1.89 -1.97 -2.67
CA VAL A 191 -1.92 -3.05 -3.68
C VAL A 191 -2.02 -4.38 -2.98
N LEU A 192 -3.02 -5.17 -3.36
CA LEU A 192 -3.23 -6.52 -2.86
C LEU A 192 -3.41 -7.50 -4.03
N HIS A 193 -2.89 -8.71 -3.87
CA HIS A 193 -3.07 -9.79 -4.85
C HIS A 193 -4.24 -10.71 -4.51
N ASP A 194 -4.49 -10.93 -3.24
CA ASP A 194 -5.59 -11.77 -2.78
C ASP A 194 -6.89 -10.95 -2.75
N LEU A 195 -7.84 -11.34 -3.60
CA LEU A 195 -9.13 -10.65 -3.73
C LEU A 195 -10.00 -10.82 -2.49
N ASN A 196 -9.89 -11.95 -1.77
CA ASN A 196 -10.64 -12.15 -0.52
C ASN A 196 -10.10 -11.26 0.59
N LEU A 197 -8.77 -11.14 0.69
CA LEU A 197 -8.17 -10.18 1.63
C LEU A 197 -8.50 -8.73 1.25
N ALA A 198 -8.51 -8.41 -0.04
CA ALA A 198 -8.88 -7.08 -0.52
C ALA A 198 -10.36 -6.76 -0.19
N ALA A 199 -11.27 -7.71 -0.40
CA ALA A 199 -12.68 -7.57 -0.03
C ALA A 199 -12.87 -7.31 1.47
N ALA A 200 -12.16 -8.06 2.30
CA ALA A 200 -12.31 -7.96 3.75
C ALA A 200 -11.67 -6.70 4.35
N ALA A 201 -10.62 -6.14 3.71
CA ALA A 201 -9.82 -5.07 4.29
C ALA A 201 -10.11 -3.68 3.73
N CYS A 202 -10.63 -3.57 2.51
CA CYS A 202 -10.76 -2.30 1.80
C CYS A 202 -12.21 -1.82 1.79
N ASP A 203 -12.40 -0.51 1.94
CA ASP A 203 -13.72 0.13 1.78
C ASP A 203 -14.12 0.21 0.31
N ARG A 204 -13.11 0.36 -0.57
CA ARG A 204 -13.31 0.36 -2.03
C ARG A 204 -12.17 -0.37 -2.73
N LEU A 205 -12.46 -0.87 -3.91
CA LEU A 205 -11.50 -1.50 -4.81
C LEU A 205 -11.42 -0.75 -6.13
N GLY A 206 -10.21 -0.60 -6.66
CA GLY A 206 -9.96 -0.22 -8.04
C GLY A 206 -9.33 -1.40 -8.78
N VAL A 207 -9.90 -1.80 -9.90
CA VAL A 207 -9.40 -2.93 -10.70
C VAL A 207 -8.60 -2.39 -11.89
N LEU A 208 -7.31 -2.71 -11.92
CA LEU A 208 -6.43 -2.37 -13.04
C LEU A 208 -6.25 -3.57 -13.98
N SER A 209 -6.38 -3.31 -15.29
CA SER A 209 -6.00 -4.23 -16.35
C SER A 209 -5.35 -3.45 -17.49
N ASP A 210 -4.25 -3.94 -18.03
CA ASP A 210 -3.51 -3.33 -19.15
C ASP A 210 -3.23 -1.83 -19.01
N GLY A 211 -2.90 -1.41 -17.78
CA GLY A 211 -2.59 -0.01 -17.47
C GLY A 211 -3.81 0.89 -17.30
N ARG A 212 -5.02 0.38 -17.34
CA ARG A 212 -6.28 1.15 -17.22
C ARG A 212 -7.05 0.73 -15.98
N LEU A 213 -7.75 1.69 -15.39
CA LEU A 213 -8.78 1.39 -14.40
C LEU A 213 -10.03 0.86 -15.12
N VAL A 214 -10.36 -0.41 -14.89
CA VAL A 214 -11.53 -1.08 -15.47
C VAL A 214 -12.79 -0.64 -14.74
N THR A 215 -12.72 -0.66 -13.41
CA THR A 215 -13.84 -0.28 -12.54
C THR A 215 -13.34 0.12 -11.15
N THR A 216 -14.16 0.83 -10.41
CA THR A 216 -13.97 1.14 -8.99
C THR A 216 -15.31 1.17 -8.27
N GLY A 217 -15.35 0.67 -7.03
CA GLY A 217 -16.58 0.61 -6.23
C GLY A 217 -16.35 -0.07 -4.90
N THR A 218 -17.41 -0.39 -4.17
CA THR A 218 -17.32 -1.27 -3.00
C THR A 218 -16.89 -2.67 -3.42
N PRO A 219 -16.36 -3.50 -2.52
CA PRO A 219 -16.03 -4.90 -2.86
C PRO A 219 -17.21 -5.65 -3.49
N ASP A 220 -18.44 -5.45 -3.01
CA ASP A 220 -19.66 -6.06 -3.56
C ASP A 220 -19.97 -5.61 -4.99
N ASP A 221 -19.77 -4.32 -5.29
CA ASP A 221 -20.01 -3.77 -6.62
C ASP A 221 -18.98 -4.28 -7.65
N VAL A 222 -17.74 -4.47 -7.20
CA VAL A 222 -16.59 -4.72 -8.07
C VAL A 222 -16.35 -6.21 -8.29
N LEU A 223 -16.42 -7.02 -7.22
CA LEU A 223 -16.08 -8.44 -7.29
C LEU A 223 -17.28 -9.23 -7.80
N THR A 224 -17.48 -9.22 -9.11
CA THR A 224 -18.51 -10.04 -9.81
C THR A 224 -17.87 -11.23 -10.50
N THR A 225 -18.65 -12.29 -10.71
CA THR A 225 -18.17 -13.50 -11.41
C THR A 225 -17.62 -13.17 -12.80
N ASP A 226 -18.31 -12.28 -13.51
CA ASP A 226 -17.94 -11.88 -14.88
C ASP A 226 -16.64 -11.09 -14.88
N LEU A 227 -16.48 -10.10 -13.99
CA LEU A 227 -15.26 -9.32 -13.88
C LEU A 227 -14.06 -10.19 -13.50
N VAL A 228 -14.24 -11.11 -12.54
CA VAL A 228 -13.17 -12.02 -12.11
C VAL A 228 -12.75 -12.93 -13.27
N HIS A 229 -13.70 -13.41 -14.06
CA HIS A 229 -13.39 -14.21 -15.24
C HIS A 229 -12.67 -13.36 -16.32
N GLU A 230 -13.20 -12.19 -16.64
CA GLU A 230 -12.70 -11.32 -17.72
C GLU A 230 -11.31 -10.77 -17.42
N VAL A 231 -11.08 -10.29 -16.19
CA VAL A 231 -9.83 -9.61 -15.82
C VAL A 231 -8.75 -10.58 -15.33
N PHE A 232 -9.14 -11.59 -14.56
CA PHE A 232 -8.17 -12.51 -13.93
C PHE A 232 -8.10 -13.88 -14.63
N GLY A 233 -9.00 -14.16 -15.57
CA GLY A 233 -9.00 -15.42 -16.34
C GLY A 233 -9.39 -16.67 -15.53
N VAL A 234 -10.01 -16.48 -14.36
CA VAL A 234 -10.40 -17.58 -13.47
C VAL A 234 -11.90 -17.66 -13.29
N LYS A 235 -12.40 -18.87 -13.10
CA LYS A 235 -13.81 -19.10 -12.73
C LYS A 235 -13.93 -19.08 -11.22
N ALA A 236 -14.82 -18.25 -10.70
CA ALA A 236 -15.12 -18.19 -9.27
C ALA A 236 -16.64 -18.10 -9.06
N SER A 237 -17.11 -18.64 -7.94
CA SER A 237 -18.42 -18.33 -7.39
C SER A 237 -18.24 -17.32 -6.25
N ILE A 238 -19.15 -16.36 -6.14
CA ILE A 238 -19.09 -15.35 -5.09
C ILE A 238 -20.17 -15.67 -4.08
N VAL A 239 -19.78 -15.76 -2.82
CA VAL A 239 -20.68 -16.02 -1.69
C VAL A 239 -20.45 -14.95 -0.62
N SER A 240 -21.43 -14.69 0.22
CA SER A 240 -21.29 -13.80 1.35
C SER A 240 -20.55 -14.50 2.49
N HIS A 241 -19.56 -13.84 3.08
CA HIS A 241 -18.85 -14.38 4.24
C HIS A 241 -19.81 -14.50 5.44
N PRO A 242 -19.92 -15.68 6.09
CA PRO A 242 -20.98 -15.96 7.05
C PRO A 242 -20.96 -15.10 8.32
N LEU A 243 -19.82 -14.49 8.65
CA LEU A 243 -19.67 -13.64 9.85
C LEU A 243 -19.67 -12.15 9.54
N THR A 244 -19.07 -11.74 8.41
CA THR A 244 -18.85 -10.31 8.10
C THR A 244 -19.75 -9.78 7.01
N GLY A 245 -20.32 -10.68 6.16
CA GLY A 245 -21.11 -10.32 5.00
C GLY A 245 -20.28 -9.97 3.76
N ASP A 246 -18.97 -9.78 3.88
CA ASP A 246 -18.10 -9.41 2.78
C ASP A 246 -18.11 -10.45 1.67
N PRO A 247 -17.93 -10.08 0.39
CA PRO A 247 -17.89 -11.04 -0.71
C PRO A 247 -16.65 -11.94 -0.60
N GLN A 248 -16.87 -13.24 -0.79
CA GLN A 248 -15.83 -14.28 -0.78
C GLN A 248 -15.82 -15.03 -2.11
N LEU A 249 -14.65 -15.10 -2.72
CA LEU A 249 -14.45 -15.80 -3.98
C LEU A 249 -14.06 -17.25 -3.72
N LEU A 250 -14.85 -18.18 -4.24
CA LEU A 250 -14.56 -19.60 -4.25
C LEU A 250 -14.09 -19.99 -5.66
N TYR A 251 -12.79 -20.20 -5.81
CA TYR A 251 -12.16 -20.49 -7.10
C TYR A 251 -12.45 -21.92 -7.55
N SER A 252 -12.83 -22.08 -8.82
CA SER A 252 -12.94 -23.40 -9.46
C SER A 252 -11.59 -23.84 -10.01
N LEU A 253 -11.13 -25.03 -9.64
CA LEU A 253 -9.90 -25.63 -10.18
C LEU A 253 -10.13 -26.32 -11.54
N THR A 254 -11.34 -26.24 -12.08
CA THR A 254 -11.65 -26.82 -13.41
C THR A 254 -11.03 -25.89 -14.47
N PRO A 255 -10.15 -26.41 -15.34
CA PRO A 255 -9.60 -25.60 -16.43
C PRO A 255 -10.70 -24.99 -17.28
N SER A 256 -10.56 -23.73 -17.67
CA SER A 256 -11.38 -23.15 -18.72
C SER A 256 -10.98 -23.83 -20.04
N LEU A 257 -11.86 -24.68 -20.59
CA LEU A 257 -11.72 -25.24 -21.95
C LEU A 257 -11.89 -24.11 -22.97
#